data_03287c4ec9171cc7ab3eb547c91eb910
#
_entry.id   03287c4ec9171cc7ab3eb547c91eb910
#
_cell.length_a   1.000
_cell.length_b   1.000
_cell.length_c   1.000
_cell.angle_alpha   90.00
_cell.angle_beta   90.00
_cell.angle_gamma   90.00
#
_symmetry.space_group_name_H-M   'P 1'
#
loop_
_entity.id
_entity.type
_entity.pdbx_description
1 polymer ?
#
loop_
_entity_poly.entity_id
_entity_poly.type
_entity_poly.pdbx_seq_one_letter_code
_entity_poly.pdbx_strand_id
1 'polypeptide(L)'
;MKLSEMFSHWDQIRSDLLVTIDKFGEDELSFAPFPGSWPVGKIMLHIADTEDYWLHTLVRGELPDTYYELADYPTKATIKGVLERARNRTVPWIAGLTERDLDTQYTGRHDETYTLRWIIWHVIEHEIHHRGELSMALGLLGREGLDV
;
A
#
# COMPACT_ATOMS: atom_id res chain seq x y z
N MET A 1 -4.29 1.92 25.52
CA MET A 1 -3.64 1.11 24.46
C MET A 1 -2.89 2.07 23.53
N LYS A 2 -1.65 1.76 23.20
CA LYS A 2 -0.91 2.58 22.21
C LYS A 2 -1.43 2.29 20.82
N LEU A 3 -1.54 3.30 19.96
CA LEU A 3 -1.98 3.10 18.57
C LEU A 3 -1.06 2.14 17.79
N SER A 4 0.23 2.13 18.10
CA SER A 4 1.16 1.15 17.56
C SER A 4 0.80 -0.31 17.88
N GLU A 5 0.12 -0.56 18.98
CA GLU A 5 -0.37 -1.90 19.35
C GLU A 5 -1.67 -2.25 18.60
N MET A 6 -2.54 -1.26 18.37
CA MET A 6 -3.77 -1.44 17.60
C MET A 6 -3.50 -1.84 16.14
N PHE A 7 -2.43 -1.31 15.56
CA PHE A 7 -2.04 -1.56 14.17
C PHE A 7 -0.79 -2.44 14.03
N SER A 8 -0.39 -3.15 15.08
CA SER A 8 0.83 -3.99 15.08
C SER A 8 0.82 -5.07 13.99
N HIS A 9 -0.36 -5.59 13.65
CA HIS A 9 -0.50 -6.58 12.59
C HIS A 9 -0.18 -6.03 11.18
N TRP A 10 -0.15 -4.72 10.99
CA TRP A 10 0.18 -4.11 9.72
C TRP A 10 1.62 -4.40 9.26
N ASP A 11 2.55 -4.57 10.20
CA ASP A 11 3.92 -4.98 9.86
C ASP A 11 3.96 -6.39 9.25
N GLN A 12 3.14 -7.30 9.76
CA GLN A 12 3.00 -8.65 9.18
C GLN A 12 2.38 -8.58 7.78
N ILE A 13 1.35 -7.76 7.57
CA ILE A 13 0.71 -7.55 6.26
C ILE A 13 1.74 -7.07 5.23
N ARG A 14 2.59 -6.09 5.59
CA ARG A 14 3.67 -5.61 4.73
C ARG A 14 4.72 -6.68 4.46
N SER A 15 5.12 -7.44 5.46
CA SER A 15 6.06 -8.55 5.30
C SER A 15 5.53 -9.59 4.29
N ASP A 16 4.26 -9.94 4.41
CA ASP A 16 3.59 -10.88 3.51
C ASP A 16 3.48 -10.33 2.08
N LEU A 17 3.25 -9.03 1.92
CA LEU A 17 3.29 -8.37 0.61
C LEU A 17 4.67 -8.48 -0.03
N LEU A 18 5.74 -8.22 0.72
CA LEU A 18 7.11 -8.30 0.21
C LEU A 18 7.47 -9.72 -0.21
N VAL A 19 7.05 -10.74 0.56
CA VAL A 19 7.18 -12.16 0.17
C VAL A 19 6.42 -12.45 -1.12
N THR A 20 5.21 -11.92 -1.27
CA THR A 20 4.41 -12.07 -2.49
C THR A 20 5.11 -11.43 -3.70
N ILE A 21 5.65 -10.23 -3.57
CA ILE A 21 6.42 -9.55 -4.61
C ILE A 21 7.65 -10.38 -5.03
N ASP A 22 8.34 -10.99 -4.07
CA ASP A 22 9.53 -11.80 -4.34
C ASP A 22 9.25 -13.05 -5.19
N LYS A 23 8.01 -13.51 -5.19
CA LYS A 23 7.58 -14.65 -6.03
C LYS A 23 7.50 -14.31 -7.52
N PHE A 24 7.38 -13.05 -7.91
CA PHE A 24 7.38 -12.63 -9.31
C PHE A 24 8.79 -12.56 -9.88
N GLY A 25 8.95 -12.93 -11.16
CA GLY A 25 10.16 -12.64 -11.93
C GLY A 25 10.19 -11.15 -12.35
N GLU A 26 11.39 -10.62 -12.60
CA GLU A 26 11.55 -9.24 -13.07
C GLU A 26 10.81 -8.99 -14.40
N ASP A 27 10.82 -9.98 -15.30
CA ASP A 27 10.14 -9.96 -16.59
C ASP A 27 8.59 -10.06 -16.48
N GLU A 28 8.09 -10.42 -15.32
CA GLU A 28 6.65 -10.55 -15.06
C GLU A 28 6.01 -9.29 -14.52
N LEU A 29 6.77 -8.27 -14.16
CA LEU A 29 6.22 -7.00 -13.63
C LEU A 29 5.29 -6.30 -14.62
N SER A 30 5.45 -6.55 -15.92
CA SER A 30 4.56 -6.07 -16.99
C SER A 30 3.36 -6.98 -17.27
N PHE A 31 3.23 -8.11 -16.57
CA PHE A 31 2.11 -9.02 -16.74
C PHE A 31 0.79 -8.37 -16.29
N ALA A 32 -0.19 -8.31 -17.20
CA ALA A 32 -1.54 -7.86 -16.95
C ALA A 32 -2.48 -9.07 -16.92
N PRO A 33 -3.17 -9.36 -15.81
CA PRO A 33 -4.00 -10.56 -15.65
C PRO A 33 -5.11 -10.74 -16.69
N PHE A 34 -5.64 -9.63 -17.22
CA PHE A 34 -6.66 -9.64 -18.27
C PHE A 34 -6.57 -8.34 -19.10
N PRO A 35 -7.16 -8.31 -20.32
CA PRO A 35 -7.16 -7.11 -21.16
C PRO A 35 -7.74 -5.89 -20.43
N GLY A 36 -6.96 -4.80 -20.36
CA GLY A 36 -7.34 -3.57 -19.69
C GLY A 36 -7.04 -3.52 -18.18
N SER A 37 -6.55 -4.61 -17.58
CA SER A 37 -6.06 -4.57 -16.20
C SER A 37 -4.70 -3.88 -16.10
N TRP A 38 -4.37 -3.38 -14.92
CA TRP A 38 -3.01 -2.91 -14.64
C TRP A 38 -2.03 -4.08 -14.63
N PRO A 39 -0.78 -3.84 -15.06
CA PRO A 39 0.28 -4.81 -14.84
C PRO A 39 0.59 -4.94 -13.34
N VAL A 40 1.04 -6.12 -12.93
CA VAL A 40 1.29 -6.43 -11.51
C VAL A 40 2.28 -5.44 -10.85
N GLY A 41 3.31 -4.98 -11.58
CA GLY A 41 4.22 -3.96 -11.08
C GLY A 41 3.52 -2.62 -10.77
N LYS A 42 2.52 -2.23 -11.56
CA LYS A 42 1.70 -1.04 -11.29
C LYS A 42 0.81 -1.25 -10.06
N ILE A 43 0.25 -2.45 -9.87
CA ILE A 43 -0.52 -2.79 -8.67
C ILE A 43 0.36 -2.68 -7.42
N MET A 44 1.59 -3.18 -7.47
CA MET A 44 2.55 -3.08 -6.37
C MET A 44 2.86 -1.62 -6.00
N LEU A 45 3.09 -0.76 -6.99
CA LEU A 45 3.33 0.68 -6.77
C LEU A 45 2.09 1.39 -6.24
N HIS A 46 0.90 1.00 -6.69
CA HIS A 46 -0.36 1.60 -6.26
C HIS A 46 -0.63 1.39 -4.76
N ILE A 47 -0.10 0.36 -4.16
CA ILE A 47 -0.16 0.18 -2.70
C ILE A 47 0.58 1.33 -1.99
N ALA A 48 1.75 1.71 -2.48
CA ALA A 48 2.49 2.85 -1.94
C ALA A 48 1.82 4.20 -2.28
N ASP A 49 1.27 4.36 -3.50
CA ASP A 49 0.48 5.54 -3.88
C ASP A 49 -0.65 5.79 -2.87
N THR A 50 -1.36 4.74 -2.49
CA THR A 50 -2.48 4.85 -1.56
C THR A 50 -2.03 5.22 -0.15
N GLU A 51 -0.96 4.60 0.36
CA GLU A 51 -0.39 4.96 1.66
C GLU A 51 0.09 6.43 1.68
N ASP A 52 0.81 6.86 0.64
CA ASP A 52 1.31 8.23 0.52
C ASP A 52 0.17 9.24 0.34
N TYR A 53 -0.80 8.96 -0.53
CA TYR A 53 -1.92 9.87 -0.74
C TYR A 53 -2.74 10.10 0.54
N TRP A 54 -3.23 9.03 1.15
CA TRP A 54 -4.14 9.16 2.29
C TRP A 54 -3.44 9.73 3.53
N LEU A 55 -2.25 9.24 3.86
CA LEU A 55 -1.58 9.60 5.10
C LEU A 55 -0.67 10.82 4.95
N HIS A 56 0.04 10.96 3.86
CA HIS A 56 1.09 11.98 3.73
C HIS A 56 0.69 13.16 2.84
N THR A 57 -0.19 12.97 1.86
CA THR A 57 -0.75 14.07 1.07
C THR A 57 -1.99 14.65 1.73
N LEU A 58 -3.03 13.83 1.97
CA LEU A 58 -4.31 14.30 2.49
C LEU A 58 -4.26 14.71 3.96
N VAL A 59 -3.76 13.83 4.83
CA VAL A 59 -3.78 14.07 6.28
C VAL A 59 -2.67 15.02 6.72
N ARG A 60 -1.44 14.80 6.26
CA ARG A 60 -0.26 15.56 6.71
C ARG A 60 0.10 16.76 5.83
N GLY A 61 -0.36 16.77 4.56
CA GLY A 61 -0.03 17.84 3.61
C GLY A 61 1.46 17.94 3.26
N GLU A 62 2.22 16.85 3.41
CA GLU A 62 3.68 16.83 3.23
C GLU A 62 4.13 16.38 1.83
N LEU A 63 3.30 15.59 1.13
CA LEU A 63 3.61 15.09 -0.20
C LEU A 63 2.69 15.69 -1.25
N PRO A 64 3.19 15.88 -2.50
CA PRO A 64 2.34 16.24 -3.61
C PRO A 64 1.43 15.08 -4.00
N ASP A 65 0.30 15.40 -4.62
CA ASP A 65 -0.64 14.41 -5.16
C ASP A 65 -0.11 13.88 -6.51
N THR A 66 0.80 12.92 -6.44
CA THR A 66 1.46 12.27 -7.58
C THR A 66 1.39 10.75 -7.45
N TYR A 67 1.59 10.07 -8.58
CA TYR A 67 1.58 8.61 -8.65
C TYR A 67 2.94 8.07 -9.07
N TYR A 68 3.27 6.88 -8.57
CA TYR A 68 4.45 6.14 -9.01
C TYR A 68 4.14 5.41 -10.32
N GLU A 69 4.99 5.58 -11.32
CA GLU A 69 4.84 4.92 -12.61
C GLU A 69 5.85 3.78 -12.78
N LEU A 70 5.40 2.64 -13.34
CA LEU A 70 6.25 1.47 -13.53
C LEU A 70 7.48 1.77 -14.40
N ALA A 71 7.37 2.71 -15.34
CA ALA A 71 8.49 3.14 -16.18
C ALA A 71 9.64 3.77 -15.36
N ASP A 72 9.33 4.44 -14.25
CA ASP A 72 10.31 5.08 -13.36
C ASP A 72 10.85 4.10 -12.30
N TYR A 73 10.10 3.03 -12.01
CA TYR A 73 10.43 2.01 -11.01
C TYR A 73 10.32 0.59 -11.62
N PRO A 74 11.18 0.25 -12.60
CA PRO A 74 10.98 -0.91 -13.46
C PRO A 74 11.43 -2.25 -12.87
N THR A 75 11.93 -2.28 -11.63
CA THR A 75 12.45 -3.49 -10.98
C THR A 75 11.79 -3.74 -9.64
N LYS A 76 11.80 -5.01 -9.19
CA LYS A 76 11.34 -5.34 -7.83
C LYS A 76 12.08 -4.56 -6.76
N ALA A 77 13.38 -4.34 -6.91
CA ALA A 77 14.18 -3.57 -5.97
C ALA A 77 13.70 -2.10 -5.88
N THR A 78 13.43 -1.46 -7.00
CA THR A 78 12.93 -0.07 -7.02
C THR A 78 11.51 0.02 -6.46
N ILE A 79 10.62 -0.93 -6.76
CA ILE A 79 9.27 -1.01 -6.21
C ILE A 79 9.32 -1.19 -4.69
N LYS A 80 10.11 -2.14 -4.19
CA LYS A 80 10.28 -2.34 -2.74
C LYS A 80 10.84 -1.11 -2.05
N GLY A 81 11.76 -0.39 -2.69
CA GLY A 81 12.29 0.88 -2.19
C GLY A 81 11.21 1.96 -2.03
N VAL A 82 10.25 2.03 -2.95
CA VAL A 82 9.08 2.94 -2.84
C VAL A 82 8.22 2.55 -1.64
N LEU A 83 7.86 1.27 -1.52
CA LEU A 83 7.06 0.74 -0.40
C LEU A 83 7.73 0.99 0.95
N GLU A 84 9.05 0.77 1.03
CA GLU A 84 9.84 1.02 2.24
C GLU A 84 9.84 2.51 2.62
N ARG A 85 10.05 3.41 1.66
CA ARG A 85 10.02 4.86 1.93
C ARG A 85 8.66 5.33 2.44
N ALA A 86 7.55 4.84 1.85
CA ALA A 86 6.21 5.15 2.34
C ALA A 86 6.05 4.70 3.79
N ARG A 87 6.39 3.45 4.11
CA ARG A 87 6.27 2.89 5.45
C ARG A 87 7.18 3.59 6.47
N ASN A 88 8.39 3.96 6.09
CA ASN A 88 9.32 4.69 6.96
C ASN A 88 8.84 6.10 7.32
N ARG A 89 7.95 6.70 6.52
CA ARG A 89 7.23 7.92 6.88
C ARG A 89 6.06 7.65 7.82
N THR A 90 5.35 6.56 7.60
CA THR A 90 4.10 6.21 8.30
C THR A 90 4.34 5.78 9.74
N VAL A 91 5.27 4.85 9.96
CA VAL A 91 5.46 4.21 11.28
C VAL A 91 5.79 5.20 12.40
N PRO A 92 6.78 6.11 12.25
CA PRO A 92 7.10 7.07 13.30
C PRO A 92 5.94 8.04 13.57
N TRP A 93 5.20 8.41 12.54
CA TRP A 93 4.06 9.31 12.67
C TRP A 93 2.92 8.65 13.44
N ILE A 94 2.51 7.42 13.09
CA ILE A 94 1.47 6.69 13.83
C ILE A 94 1.88 6.47 15.30
N ALA A 95 3.15 6.21 15.58
CA ALA A 95 3.64 6.05 16.94
C ALA A 95 3.45 7.29 17.81
N GLY A 96 3.37 8.48 17.21
CA GLY A 96 3.13 9.75 17.89
C GLY A 96 1.65 10.12 18.07
N LEU A 97 0.72 9.38 17.46
CA LEU A 97 -0.71 9.67 17.54
C LEU A 97 -1.33 9.19 18.86
N THR A 98 -2.41 9.85 19.24
CA THR A 98 -3.26 9.49 20.37
C THR A 98 -4.64 9.00 19.90
N GLU A 99 -5.42 8.38 20.79
CA GLU A 99 -6.79 7.96 20.44
C GLU A 99 -7.67 9.13 19.99
N ARG A 100 -7.44 10.33 20.50
CA ARG A 100 -8.19 11.54 20.12
C ARG A 100 -7.94 11.96 18.67
N ASP A 101 -6.73 11.73 18.17
CA ASP A 101 -6.37 12.07 16.80
C ASP A 101 -7.17 11.23 15.80
N LEU A 102 -7.57 10.00 16.19
CA LEU A 102 -8.32 9.08 15.34
C LEU A 102 -9.71 9.60 14.93
N ASP A 103 -10.31 10.50 15.69
CA ASP A 103 -11.63 11.08 15.41
C ASP A 103 -11.54 12.39 14.60
N THR A 104 -10.32 12.87 14.32
CA THR A 104 -10.11 14.04 13.45
C THR A 104 -10.60 13.74 12.04
N GLN A 105 -11.32 14.71 11.46
CA GLN A 105 -11.93 14.58 10.14
C GLN A 105 -11.09 15.26 9.06
N TYR A 106 -11.05 14.63 7.90
CA TYR A 106 -10.35 15.11 6.70
C TYR A 106 -11.28 15.01 5.49
N THR A 107 -11.26 16.01 4.62
CA THR A 107 -12.07 16.05 3.41
C THR A 107 -11.26 15.57 2.22
N GLY A 108 -11.71 14.52 1.56
CA GLY A 108 -11.09 13.95 0.38
C GLY A 108 -11.39 14.71 -0.92
N ARG A 109 -10.94 14.17 -2.06
CA ARG A 109 -11.03 14.81 -3.39
C ARG A 109 -12.47 15.10 -3.87
N HIS A 110 -13.44 14.33 -3.39
CA HIS A 110 -14.85 14.41 -3.83
C HIS A 110 -15.75 15.01 -2.75
N ASP A 111 -15.20 15.87 -1.89
CA ASP A 111 -15.89 16.52 -0.76
C ASP A 111 -16.46 15.55 0.29
N GLU A 112 -16.06 14.27 0.23
CA GLU A 112 -16.38 13.28 1.25
C GLU A 112 -15.48 13.45 2.47
N THR A 113 -16.05 13.24 3.64
CA THR A 113 -15.34 13.43 4.92
C THR A 113 -15.08 12.09 5.58
N TYR A 114 -13.83 11.87 6.01
CA TYR A 114 -13.35 10.64 6.64
C TYR A 114 -12.68 10.95 7.96
N THR A 115 -12.87 10.10 8.97
CA THR A 115 -12.06 10.16 10.19
C THR A 115 -10.66 9.57 9.93
N LEU A 116 -9.67 10.00 10.71
CA LEU A 116 -8.33 9.41 10.62
C LEU A 116 -8.37 7.88 10.87
N ARG A 117 -9.22 7.41 11.77
CA ARG A 117 -9.47 5.98 12.02
C ARG A 117 -9.86 5.25 10.74
N TRP A 118 -10.84 5.79 10.02
CA TRP A 118 -11.28 5.23 8.75
C TRP A 118 -10.14 5.22 7.71
N ILE A 119 -9.40 6.33 7.61
CA ILE A 119 -8.29 6.47 6.66
C ILE A 119 -7.21 5.42 6.91
N ILE A 120 -6.77 5.23 8.17
CA ILE A 120 -5.74 4.23 8.49
C ILE A 120 -6.24 2.82 8.15
N TRP A 121 -7.49 2.49 8.51
CA TRP A 121 -8.05 1.19 8.16
C TRP A 121 -8.19 0.99 6.66
N HIS A 122 -8.59 2.03 5.93
CA HIS A 122 -8.68 1.99 4.47
C HIS A 122 -7.32 1.69 3.82
N VAL A 123 -6.25 2.29 4.29
CA VAL A 123 -4.89 2.02 3.78
C VAL A 123 -4.48 0.57 4.05
N ILE A 124 -4.80 0.04 5.24
CA ILE A 124 -4.50 -1.35 5.60
C ILE A 124 -5.30 -2.33 4.73
N GLU A 125 -6.62 -2.14 4.62
CA GLU A 125 -7.46 -3.02 3.81
C GLU A 125 -7.09 -2.98 2.33
N HIS A 126 -6.68 -1.82 1.82
CA HIS A 126 -6.22 -1.64 0.46
C HIS A 126 -4.94 -2.44 0.16
N GLU A 127 -3.99 -2.47 1.10
CA GLU A 127 -2.79 -3.31 0.98
C GLU A 127 -3.15 -4.81 0.96
N ILE A 128 -4.08 -5.24 1.83
CA ILE A 128 -4.56 -6.63 1.87
C ILE A 128 -5.28 -6.99 0.56
N HIS A 129 -6.15 -6.10 0.07
CA HIS A 129 -6.89 -6.27 -1.18
C HIS A 129 -5.95 -6.52 -2.36
N HIS A 130 -4.98 -5.64 -2.57
CA HIS A 130 -4.05 -5.75 -3.67
C HIS A 130 -3.05 -6.90 -3.52
N ARG A 131 -2.65 -7.24 -2.30
CA ARG A 131 -1.88 -8.46 -2.05
C ARG A 131 -2.66 -9.71 -2.52
N GLY A 132 -3.96 -9.76 -2.28
CA GLY A 132 -4.83 -10.83 -2.78
C GLY A 132 -4.88 -10.89 -4.32
N GLU A 133 -4.97 -9.74 -4.99
CA GLU A 133 -4.88 -9.66 -6.46
C GLU A 133 -3.55 -10.19 -6.99
N LEU A 134 -2.44 -9.83 -6.35
CA LEU A 134 -1.10 -10.33 -6.71
C LEU A 134 -1.01 -11.86 -6.52
N SER A 135 -1.57 -12.39 -5.44
CA SER A 135 -1.61 -13.84 -5.22
C SER A 135 -2.42 -14.56 -6.29
N MET A 136 -3.56 -13.99 -6.72
CA MET A 136 -4.34 -14.51 -7.84
C MET A 136 -3.55 -14.46 -9.16
N ALA A 137 -2.83 -13.36 -9.42
CA ALA A 137 -1.99 -13.22 -10.61
C ALA A 137 -0.87 -14.28 -10.64
N LEU A 138 -0.26 -14.62 -9.50
CA LEU A 138 0.68 -15.74 -9.40
C LEU A 138 0.04 -17.08 -9.80
N GLY A 139 -1.20 -17.33 -9.39
CA GLY A 139 -1.98 -18.49 -9.80
C GLY A 139 -2.16 -18.56 -11.31
N LEU A 140 -2.45 -17.45 -11.97
CA LEU A 140 -2.55 -17.37 -13.43
C LEU A 140 -1.22 -17.61 -14.12
N LEU A 141 -0.09 -17.34 -13.49
CA LEU A 141 1.26 -17.64 -13.95
C LEU A 141 1.73 -19.07 -13.58
N GLY A 142 0.84 -19.91 -13.01
CA GLY A 142 1.15 -21.29 -12.63
C GLY A 142 1.92 -21.46 -11.34
N ARG A 143 1.91 -20.44 -10.46
CA ARG A 143 2.59 -20.46 -9.15
C ARG A 143 1.61 -20.30 -8.00
N GLU A 144 1.98 -20.78 -6.83
CA GLU A 144 1.20 -20.58 -5.61
C GLU A 144 1.40 -19.17 -5.07
N GLY A 145 0.31 -18.53 -4.67
CA GLY A 145 0.31 -17.31 -3.89
C GLY A 145 0.82 -17.56 -2.47
N LEU A 146 0.72 -16.53 -1.62
CA LEU A 146 1.00 -16.66 -0.19
C LEU A 146 -0.26 -17.17 0.51
N ASP A 147 -0.13 -18.22 1.31
CA ASP A 147 -1.15 -18.67 2.26
C ASP A 147 -0.94 -17.92 3.59
N VAL A 148 -1.97 -17.19 4.04
CA VAL A 148 -1.95 -16.35 5.24
C VAL A 148 -3.09 -16.68 6.20
#